data_07fcaace6946d651dfb8161e31c39af2
#
_entry.id   07fcaace6946d651dfb8161e31c39af2
#
_cell.length_a   1.000
_cell.length_b   1.000
_cell.length_c   1.000
_cell.angle_alpha   90.00
_cell.angle_beta   90.00
_cell.angle_gamma   90.00
#
_symmetry.space_group_name_H-M   'P 1'
#
loop_
_entity.id
_entity.type
_entity.pdbx_description
1 polymer ?
#
loop_
_entity_poly.entity_id
_entity_poly.type
_entity_poly.pdbx_seq_one_letter_code
_entity_poly.pdbx_strand_id
1 'polypeptide(L)'
;FLSSSVIQNVSGEQFIFMRFSAPTPGIWKIRVYARNQNKGSFHLWLPISGFLSPDVIFLRPNPDTTITEPATSPYVITISAYSAYNNSLFLNSSRGFTRLEEIKPDLTAPGVNVSAPSLQNTYTTITGTSAACALTAGACALLVEWAQKRMPPKIFNTAELTALLIRGARRSEDRIYPNREWGLGILDIYQIFQTFASF
;
A
#
# COMPACT_ATOMS: atom_id res chain seq x y z
N PHE A 1 -27.08 19.99 -5.69
CA PHE A 1 -26.53 20.83 -4.63
C PHE A 1 -25.07 20.46 -4.39
N LEU A 2 -24.21 21.45 -4.37
CA LEU A 2 -22.78 21.31 -4.05
C LEU A 2 -22.50 21.96 -2.70
N SER A 3 -21.93 21.22 -1.77
CA SER A 3 -21.34 21.79 -0.57
C SER A 3 -19.83 21.55 -0.58
N SER A 4 -19.06 22.51 -0.12
CA SER A 4 -17.62 22.39 0.02
C SER A 4 -17.16 22.92 1.35
N SER A 5 -16.17 22.27 1.93
CA SER A 5 -15.46 22.76 3.10
C SER A 5 -13.96 22.70 2.83
N VAL A 6 -13.24 23.71 3.32
CA VAL A 6 -11.78 23.75 3.24
C VAL A 6 -11.24 23.55 4.64
N ILE A 7 -10.42 22.53 4.82
CA ILE A 7 -9.74 22.23 6.07
C ILE A 7 -8.23 22.41 5.83
N GLN A 8 -7.59 23.20 6.65
CA GLN A 8 -6.14 23.33 6.63
C GLN A 8 -5.54 22.46 7.75
N ASN A 9 -4.69 21.51 7.36
CA ASN A 9 -4.01 20.63 8.31
C ASN A 9 -2.80 21.32 8.95
N VAL A 10 -2.31 20.75 10.05
CA VAL A 10 -1.11 21.21 10.76
C VAL A 10 0.13 21.15 9.83
N SER A 11 0.13 20.27 8.85
CA SER A 11 1.18 20.17 7.81
C SER A 11 1.17 21.31 6.78
N GLY A 12 0.21 22.26 6.86
CA GLY A 12 0.03 23.32 5.88
C GLY A 12 -0.70 22.89 4.61
N GLU A 13 -1.09 21.63 4.50
CA GLU A 13 -1.87 21.12 3.37
C GLU A 13 -3.33 21.58 3.46
N GLN A 14 -3.91 21.87 2.30
CA GLN A 14 -5.33 22.21 2.19
C GLN A 14 -6.09 20.99 1.69
N PHE A 15 -7.11 20.61 2.44
CA PHE A 15 -8.04 19.55 2.06
C PHE A 15 -9.39 20.19 1.71
N ILE A 16 -9.91 19.92 0.52
CA ILE A 16 -11.20 20.41 0.07
C ILE A 16 -12.13 19.21 -0.06
N PHE A 17 -13.11 19.13 0.80
CA PHE A 17 -14.17 18.14 0.70
C PHE A 17 -15.31 18.70 -0.13
N MET A 18 -15.74 17.97 -1.16
CA MET A 18 -16.84 18.34 -2.04
C MET A 18 -17.92 17.27 -2.02
N ARG A 19 -19.13 17.65 -1.70
CA ARG A 19 -20.30 16.78 -1.75
C ARG A 19 -21.26 17.21 -2.84
N PHE A 20 -21.57 16.30 -3.75
CA PHE A 20 -22.57 16.47 -4.79
C PHE A 20 -23.83 15.71 -4.38
N SER A 21 -24.95 16.41 -4.20
CA SER A 21 -26.23 15.79 -3.85
C SER A 21 -27.12 15.78 -5.09
N ALA A 22 -27.59 14.60 -5.50
CA ALA A 22 -28.39 14.38 -6.70
C ALA A 22 -27.80 15.07 -7.95
N PRO A 23 -26.54 14.76 -8.34
CA PRO A 23 -25.96 15.37 -9.53
C PRO A 23 -26.70 14.92 -10.79
N THR A 24 -26.85 15.83 -11.76
CA THR A 24 -27.33 15.46 -13.09
C THR A 24 -26.33 14.51 -13.74
N PRO A 25 -26.79 13.44 -14.41
CA PRO A 25 -25.91 12.56 -15.17
C PRO A 25 -25.12 13.33 -16.23
N GLY A 26 -23.89 12.93 -16.46
CA GLY A 26 -23.06 13.55 -17.49
C GLY A 26 -21.61 13.78 -17.04
N ILE A 27 -20.85 14.47 -17.86
CA ILE A 27 -19.44 14.78 -17.61
C ILE A 27 -19.32 16.05 -16.77
N TRP A 28 -18.75 15.89 -15.60
CA TRP A 28 -18.43 16.99 -14.71
C TRP A 28 -16.97 17.40 -14.84
N LYS A 29 -16.69 18.68 -14.78
CA LYS A 29 -15.32 19.23 -14.78
C LYS A 29 -15.07 20.00 -13.52
N ILE A 30 -14.04 19.62 -12.78
CA ILE A 30 -13.54 20.34 -11.61
C ILE A 30 -12.34 21.18 -12.07
N ARG A 31 -12.40 22.48 -11.82
CA ARG A 31 -11.30 23.41 -12.10
C ARG A 31 -10.74 23.92 -10.78
N VAL A 32 -9.44 23.74 -10.58
CA VAL A 32 -8.72 24.23 -9.40
C VAL A 32 -7.95 25.49 -9.78
N TYR A 33 -8.14 26.55 -9.01
CA TYR A 33 -7.46 27.82 -9.21
C TYR A 33 -6.58 28.09 -8.00
N ALA A 34 -5.28 28.30 -8.23
CA ALA A 34 -4.38 28.80 -7.20
C ALA A 34 -4.64 30.29 -6.97
N ARG A 35 -4.78 30.70 -5.72
CA ARG A 35 -5.00 32.11 -5.36
C ARG A 35 -3.75 32.97 -5.58
N ASN A 36 -2.58 32.37 -5.41
CA ASN A 36 -1.28 32.99 -5.67
C ASN A 36 -0.60 32.24 -6.81
N GLN A 37 0.34 32.88 -7.52
CA GLN A 37 1.04 32.29 -8.67
C GLN A 37 1.98 31.12 -8.31
N ASN A 38 1.83 30.52 -7.15
CA ASN A 38 2.61 29.38 -6.73
C ASN A 38 2.21 28.16 -7.57
N LYS A 39 3.17 27.55 -8.21
CA LYS A 39 3.01 26.25 -8.87
C LYS A 39 2.82 25.22 -7.77
N GLY A 40 1.65 24.62 -7.69
CA GLY A 40 1.33 23.55 -6.76
C GLY A 40 0.77 22.35 -7.52
N SER A 41 0.93 21.17 -6.94
CA SER A 41 0.24 19.96 -7.37
C SER A 41 -0.98 19.72 -6.47
N PHE A 42 -2.01 19.10 -7.02
CA PHE A 42 -3.16 18.66 -6.23
C PHE A 42 -3.53 17.24 -6.62
N HIS A 43 -4.13 16.53 -5.69
CA HIS A 43 -4.70 15.20 -5.93
C HIS A 43 -6.21 15.28 -5.77
N LEU A 44 -6.92 14.50 -6.57
CA LEU A 44 -8.37 14.39 -6.51
C LEU A 44 -8.72 12.93 -6.27
N TRP A 45 -9.53 12.67 -5.26
CA TRP A 45 -9.88 11.32 -4.82
C TRP A 45 -11.39 11.14 -4.87
N LEU A 46 -11.81 9.96 -5.31
CA LEU A 46 -13.18 9.48 -5.11
C LEU A 46 -13.22 8.62 -3.84
N PRO A 47 -14.35 8.58 -3.12
CA PRO A 47 -14.56 7.63 -2.04
C PRO A 47 -14.39 6.19 -2.52
N ILE A 48 -14.13 5.28 -1.57
CA ILE A 48 -14.05 3.84 -1.84
C ILE A 48 -15.36 3.32 -2.46
N SER A 49 -15.25 2.26 -3.25
CA SER A 49 -16.38 1.55 -3.82
C SER A 49 -17.39 1.14 -2.72
N GLY A 50 -18.67 1.32 -3.00
CA GLY A 50 -19.76 1.15 -2.03
C GLY A 50 -20.33 2.45 -1.48
N PHE A 51 -19.59 3.57 -1.52
CA PHE A 51 -20.11 4.91 -1.22
C PHE A 51 -20.51 5.70 -2.46
N LEU A 52 -20.16 5.21 -3.66
CA LEU A 52 -20.52 5.81 -4.94
C LEU A 52 -21.13 4.75 -5.86
N SER A 53 -21.95 5.23 -6.82
CA SER A 53 -22.33 4.40 -7.96
C SER A 53 -21.10 3.97 -8.74
N PRO A 54 -21.07 2.72 -9.28
CA PRO A 54 -19.99 2.26 -10.16
C PRO A 54 -19.77 3.12 -11.40
N ASP A 55 -20.79 3.90 -11.79
CA ASP A 55 -20.73 4.80 -12.95
C ASP A 55 -19.97 6.11 -12.66
N VAL A 56 -19.67 6.39 -11.40
CA VAL A 56 -18.89 7.56 -10.99
C VAL A 56 -17.41 7.25 -11.06
N ILE A 57 -16.77 7.65 -12.13
CA ILE A 57 -15.37 7.36 -12.41
C ILE A 57 -14.61 8.62 -12.86
N PHE A 58 -13.31 8.61 -12.68
CA PHE A 58 -12.44 9.54 -13.40
C PHE A 58 -12.26 9.11 -14.85
N LEU A 59 -12.43 10.02 -15.80
CA LEU A 59 -12.21 9.71 -17.23
C LEU A 59 -10.73 9.41 -17.54
N ARG A 60 -9.81 9.93 -16.77
CA ARG A 60 -8.36 9.72 -16.88
C ARG A 60 -7.77 9.52 -15.48
N PRO A 61 -7.97 8.34 -14.89
CA PRO A 61 -7.41 8.06 -13.57
C PRO A 61 -5.89 7.92 -13.65
N ASN A 62 -5.22 8.31 -12.58
CA ASN A 62 -3.81 7.99 -12.35
C ASN A 62 -3.73 6.99 -11.19
N PRO A 63 -3.14 5.81 -11.37
CA PRO A 63 -3.04 4.81 -10.31
C PRO A 63 -1.95 5.10 -9.28
N ASP A 64 -1.03 6.03 -9.57
CA ASP A 64 0.07 6.36 -8.67
C ASP A 64 -0.38 7.24 -7.49
N THR A 65 0.35 7.17 -6.40
CA THR A 65 0.08 7.94 -5.17
C THR A 65 -1.31 7.62 -4.61
N THR A 66 -1.69 6.34 -4.63
CA THR A 66 -3.00 5.85 -4.18
C THR A 66 -2.95 5.11 -2.85
N ILE A 67 -1.81 5.09 -2.18
CA ILE A 67 -1.67 4.52 -0.82
C ILE A 67 -2.47 5.39 0.14
N THR A 68 -3.31 4.73 0.95
CA THR A 68 -4.19 5.39 1.93
C THR A 68 -3.65 5.25 3.34
N GLU A 69 -4.14 6.08 4.25
CA GLU A 69 -3.87 5.95 5.69
C GLU A 69 -4.43 4.61 6.25
N PRO A 70 -3.72 4.00 7.20
CA PRO A 70 -2.47 4.43 7.85
C PRO A 70 -1.18 4.00 7.12
N ALA A 71 -1.28 3.43 5.90
CA ALA A 71 -0.15 2.84 5.19
C ALA A 71 0.87 3.87 4.67
N THR A 72 0.55 5.17 4.68
CA THR A 72 1.51 6.24 4.37
C THR A 72 2.44 6.57 5.53
N SER A 73 2.14 6.07 6.75
CA SER A 73 2.95 6.33 7.93
C SER A 73 4.34 5.69 7.84
N PRO A 74 5.41 6.37 8.25
CA PRO A 74 6.76 5.80 8.30
C PRO A 74 6.94 4.71 9.37
N TYR A 75 5.99 4.61 10.31
CA TYR A 75 6.04 3.66 11.44
C TYR A 75 5.37 2.32 11.16
N VAL A 76 4.82 2.10 9.97
CA VAL A 76 4.18 0.85 9.57
C VAL A 76 4.88 0.22 8.39
N ILE A 77 4.82 -1.11 8.29
CA ILE A 77 5.29 -1.86 7.13
C ILE A 77 4.13 -1.91 6.12
N THR A 78 4.31 -1.26 4.98
CA THR A 78 3.30 -1.16 3.93
C THR A 78 3.56 -2.16 2.84
N ILE A 79 2.57 -2.98 2.51
CA ILE A 79 2.72 -4.10 1.59
C ILE A 79 1.76 -3.93 0.41
N SER A 80 2.29 -4.00 -0.80
CA SER A 80 1.50 -4.20 -2.01
C SER A 80 1.26 -5.69 -2.27
N ALA A 81 0.36 -6.00 -3.19
CA ALA A 81 -0.02 -7.37 -3.49
C ALA A 81 0.31 -7.76 -4.93
N TYR A 82 0.73 -9.00 -5.13
CA TYR A 82 0.93 -9.59 -6.45
C TYR A 82 0.38 -11.01 -6.54
N SER A 83 0.22 -11.51 -7.75
CA SER A 83 -0.10 -12.91 -8.03
C SER A 83 1.18 -13.73 -8.09
N ALA A 84 1.39 -14.64 -7.15
CA ALA A 84 2.53 -15.55 -7.16
C ALA A 84 2.46 -16.57 -8.32
N TYR A 85 1.29 -16.75 -8.92
CA TYR A 85 1.10 -17.68 -10.04
C TYR A 85 1.75 -17.21 -11.34
N ASN A 86 1.64 -15.93 -11.64
CA ASN A 86 2.12 -15.36 -12.91
C ASN A 86 3.04 -14.13 -12.73
N ASN A 87 3.43 -13.82 -11.50
CA ASN A 87 4.27 -12.67 -11.12
C ASN A 87 3.72 -11.32 -11.60
N SER A 88 2.39 -11.19 -11.74
CA SER A 88 1.75 -9.93 -12.09
C SER A 88 1.33 -9.15 -10.84
N LEU A 89 1.39 -7.83 -10.92
CA LEU A 89 0.84 -6.97 -9.86
C LEU A 89 -0.68 -7.19 -9.74
N PHE A 90 -1.19 -7.21 -8.51
CA PHE A 90 -2.64 -7.16 -8.28
C PHE A 90 -3.17 -5.78 -8.64
N LEU A 91 -4.08 -5.71 -9.63
CA LEU A 91 -4.54 -4.44 -10.21
C LEU A 91 -5.16 -3.47 -9.19
N ASN A 92 -5.80 -4.01 -8.16
CA ASN A 92 -6.41 -3.20 -7.10
C ASN A 92 -5.42 -2.86 -5.96
N SER A 93 -4.16 -3.24 -6.11
CA SER A 93 -3.12 -2.80 -5.17
C SER A 93 -2.82 -1.33 -5.37
N SER A 94 -2.85 -0.57 -4.28
CA SER A 94 -2.43 0.83 -4.30
C SER A 94 -0.97 0.96 -4.71
N ARG A 95 -0.63 2.09 -5.33
CA ARG A 95 0.72 2.39 -5.82
C ARG A 95 1.29 3.62 -5.12
N GLY A 96 2.58 3.57 -4.88
CA GLY A 96 3.34 4.65 -4.32
C GLY A 96 3.73 5.74 -5.33
N PHE A 97 4.65 6.62 -5.05
CA PHE A 97 5.14 6.87 -3.70
C PHE A 97 4.09 7.67 -2.92
N THR A 98 4.35 7.97 -1.64
CA THR A 98 3.43 8.86 -0.89
C THR A 98 3.42 10.25 -1.51
N ARG A 99 2.50 11.11 -1.05
CA ARG A 99 2.44 12.53 -1.50
C ARG A 99 3.69 13.33 -1.10
N LEU A 100 4.40 12.88 -0.08
CA LEU A 100 5.66 13.46 0.39
C LEU A 100 6.88 12.79 -0.26
N GLU A 101 6.68 12.03 -1.33
CA GLU A 101 7.70 11.27 -2.06
C GLU A 101 8.44 10.22 -1.20
N GLU A 102 7.87 9.82 -0.07
CA GLU A 102 8.39 8.72 0.73
C GLU A 102 8.20 7.39 -0.02
N ILE A 103 9.19 6.51 0.09
CA ILE A 103 9.17 5.21 -0.55
C ILE A 103 8.17 4.30 0.16
N LYS A 104 7.01 4.13 -0.46
CA LYS A 104 5.96 3.19 -0.10
C LYS A 104 5.35 2.63 -1.39
N PRO A 105 4.94 1.35 -1.43
CA PRO A 105 5.01 0.35 -0.37
C PRO A 105 6.46 -0.01 -0.03
N ASP A 106 6.70 -0.59 1.16
CA ASP A 106 8.02 -1.07 1.54
C ASP A 106 8.39 -2.32 0.72
N LEU A 107 7.44 -3.24 0.60
CA LEU A 107 7.60 -4.53 -0.10
C LEU A 107 6.30 -4.95 -0.78
N THR A 108 6.41 -6.00 -1.56
CA THR A 108 5.29 -6.71 -2.18
C THR A 108 5.24 -8.15 -1.67
N ALA A 109 4.04 -8.67 -1.43
CA ALA A 109 3.82 -10.06 -1.03
C ALA A 109 2.68 -10.71 -1.83
N PRO A 110 2.58 -12.06 -1.87
CA PRO A 110 1.47 -12.75 -2.50
C PRO A 110 0.13 -12.30 -1.92
N GLY A 111 -0.81 -11.93 -2.78
CA GLY A 111 -2.13 -11.47 -2.36
C GLY A 111 -3.26 -11.87 -3.28
N VAL A 112 -3.00 -12.75 -4.27
CA VAL A 112 -4.01 -13.22 -5.21
C VAL A 112 -4.16 -14.73 -5.09
N ASN A 113 -5.38 -15.19 -4.86
CA ASN A 113 -5.74 -16.61 -4.66
C ASN A 113 -4.88 -17.29 -3.58
N VAL A 114 -4.68 -16.60 -2.47
CA VAL A 114 -3.93 -17.12 -1.32
C VAL A 114 -4.82 -18.10 -0.56
N SER A 115 -4.32 -19.32 -0.33
CA SER A 115 -5.01 -20.31 0.49
C SER A 115 -5.03 -19.87 1.95
N ALA A 116 -6.20 -19.86 2.57
CA ALA A 116 -6.39 -19.43 3.94
C ALA A 116 -7.40 -20.35 4.67
N PRO A 117 -7.26 -20.52 6.00
CA PRO A 117 -8.26 -21.20 6.80
C PRO A 117 -9.64 -20.56 6.69
N SER A 118 -10.67 -21.39 6.69
CA SER A 118 -12.08 -20.99 6.61
C SER A 118 -12.88 -21.62 7.73
N LEU A 119 -14.17 -21.34 7.77
CA LEU A 119 -15.09 -21.94 8.73
C LEU A 119 -15.15 -23.45 8.58
N GLN A 120 -15.59 -24.14 9.64
CA GLN A 120 -15.79 -25.60 9.67
C GLN A 120 -14.54 -26.42 9.32
N ASN A 121 -13.37 -25.95 9.73
CA ASN A 121 -12.09 -26.64 9.49
C ASN A 121 -11.80 -26.91 8.00
N THR A 122 -12.16 -25.95 7.14
CA THR A 122 -11.92 -26.00 5.70
C THR A 122 -10.90 -24.95 5.29
N TYR A 123 -10.52 -24.94 4.01
CA TYR A 123 -9.68 -23.92 3.39
C TYR A 123 -10.46 -23.21 2.28
N THR A 124 -10.15 -21.96 2.08
CA THR A 124 -10.66 -21.14 0.98
C THR A 124 -9.53 -20.34 0.37
N THR A 125 -9.77 -19.72 -0.78
CA THR A 125 -8.85 -18.77 -1.37
C THR A 125 -9.32 -17.34 -1.14
N ILE A 126 -8.40 -16.47 -0.78
CA ILE A 126 -8.65 -15.04 -0.59
C ILE A 126 -7.77 -14.23 -1.53
N THR A 127 -8.28 -13.10 -1.97
CA THR A 127 -7.54 -12.16 -2.83
C THR A 127 -7.67 -10.75 -2.27
N GLY A 128 -6.54 -10.07 -2.11
CA GLY A 128 -6.47 -8.68 -1.65
C GLY A 128 -5.11 -8.35 -1.03
N THR A 129 -4.84 -7.07 -0.89
CA THR A 129 -3.67 -6.57 -0.14
C THR A 129 -3.71 -6.99 1.33
N SER A 130 -4.92 -7.24 1.87
CA SER A 130 -5.09 -7.80 3.23
C SER A 130 -4.47 -9.18 3.38
N ALA A 131 -4.56 -10.05 2.35
CA ALA A 131 -3.91 -11.35 2.34
C ALA A 131 -2.38 -11.21 2.33
N ALA A 132 -1.85 -10.32 1.50
CA ALA A 132 -0.42 -10.00 1.46
C ALA A 132 0.09 -9.45 2.80
N CYS A 133 -0.68 -8.58 3.43
CA CYS A 133 -0.39 -8.04 4.76
C CYS A 133 -0.35 -9.14 5.82
N ALA A 134 -1.34 -10.04 5.85
CA ALA A 134 -1.40 -11.15 6.80
C ALA A 134 -0.21 -12.12 6.65
N LEU A 135 0.17 -12.46 5.40
CA LEU A 135 1.36 -13.27 5.14
C LEU A 135 2.64 -12.60 5.63
N THR A 136 2.76 -11.29 5.42
CA THR A 136 3.92 -10.53 5.91
C THR A 136 3.96 -10.47 7.43
N ALA A 137 2.81 -10.31 8.08
CA ALA A 137 2.73 -10.36 9.54
C ALA A 137 3.18 -11.72 10.09
N GLY A 138 2.78 -12.82 9.45
CA GLY A 138 3.27 -14.16 9.76
C GLY A 138 4.79 -14.30 9.59
N ALA A 139 5.34 -13.75 8.50
CA ALA A 139 6.78 -13.71 8.27
C ALA A 139 7.53 -12.92 9.38
N CYS A 140 6.98 -11.77 9.79
CA CYS A 140 7.51 -11.00 10.91
C CYS A 140 7.48 -11.81 12.23
N ALA A 141 6.39 -12.53 12.49
CA ALA A 141 6.28 -13.37 13.70
C ALA A 141 7.36 -14.46 13.73
N LEU A 142 7.61 -15.13 12.60
CA LEU A 142 8.68 -16.12 12.48
C LEU A 142 10.07 -15.53 12.72
N LEU A 143 10.32 -14.31 12.21
CA LEU A 143 11.60 -13.62 12.44
C LEU A 143 11.79 -13.25 13.91
N VAL A 144 10.74 -12.75 14.55
CA VAL A 144 10.78 -12.42 15.99
C VAL A 144 11.01 -13.67 16.83
N GLU A 145 10.31 -14.76 16.57
CA GLU A 145 10.50 -16.03 17.26
C GLU A 145 11.91 -16.57 17.09
N TRP A 146 12.43 -16.55 15.86
CA TRP A 146 13.79 -16.99 15.58
C TRP A 146 14.83 -16.16 16.36
N ALA A 147 14.68 -14.83 16.38
CA ALA A 147 15.60 -13.96 17.08
C ALA A 147 15.57 -14.20 18.60
N GLN A 148 14.41 -14.43 19.18
CA GLN A 148 14.27 -14.73 20.61
C GLN A 148 14.92 -16.06 21.00
N LYS A 149 14.93 -17.05 20.10
CA LYS A 149 15.51 -18.37 20.39
C LYS A 149 17.03 -18.46 20.20
N ARG A 150 17.62 -17.60 19.37
CA ARG A 150 19.04 -17.70 18.99
C ARG A 150 19.96 -16.64 19.57
N MET A 151 19.42 -15.53 20.04
CA MET A 151 20.18 -14.38 20.57
C MET A 151 19.72 -14.06 21.99
N PRO A 152 20.51 -13.34 22.80
CA PRO A 152 19.93 -12.73 23.98
C PRO A 152 18.66 -11.99 23.57
N PRO A 153 17.59 -12.01 24.38
CA PRO A 153 16.28 -11.53 23.96
C PRO A 153 16.37 -10.12 23.37
N LYS A 154 16.16 -10.02 22.07
CA LYS A 154 16.12 -8.73 21.35
C LYS A 154 14.69 -8.48 20.91
N ILE A 155 14.17 -7.33 21.31
CA ILE A 155 12.90 -6.82 20.83
C ILE A 155 13.19 -6.00 19.58
N PHE A 156 12.65 -6.42 18.45
CA PHE A 156 12.71 -5.65 17.21
C PHE A 156 11.67 -4.53 17.24
N ASN A 157 12.09 -3.34 16.86
CA ASN A 157 11.17 -2.29 16.47
C ASN A 157 10.77 -2.43 14.98
N THR A 158 9.78 -1.66 14.54
CA THR A 158 9.30 -1.72 13.16
C THR A 158 10.38 -1.45 12.12
N ALA A 159 11.24 -0.47 12.36
CA ALA A 159 12.32 -0.12 11.43
C ALA A 159 13.33 -1.26 11.26
N GLU A 160 13.69 -1.94 12.34
CA GLU A 160 14.58 -3.11 12.30
C GLU A 160 13.94 -4.26 11.52
N LEU A 161 12.65 -4.57 11.77
CA LEU A 161 11.93 -5.59 11.01
C LEU A 161 11.85 -5.23 9.52
N THR A 162 11.53 -3.98 9.21
CA THR A 162 11.49 -3.48 7.83
C THR A 162 12.83 -3.66 7.14
N ALA A 163 13.93 -3.28 7.80
CA ALA A 163 15.27 -3.44 7.27
C ALA A 163 15.64 -4.91 7.00
N LEU A 164 15.26 -5.82 7.89
CA LEU A 164 15.46 -7.26 7.71
C LEU A 164 14.67 -7.81 6.51
N LEU A 165 13.40 -7.45 6.40
CA LEU A 165 12.54 -7.85 5.29
C LEU A 165 13.10 -7.35 3.94
N ILE A 166 13.53 -6.07 3.89
CA ILE A 166 14.10 -5.45 2.70
C ILE A 166 15.43 -6.10 2.29
N ARG A 167 16.27 -6.46 3.29
CA ARG A 167 17.56 -7.10 3.03
C ARG A 167 17.42 -8.46 2.35
N GLY A 168 16.45 -9.25 2.75
CA GLY A 168 16.17 -10.55 2.14
C GLY A 168 15.18 -10.49 0.97
N ALA A 169 14.68 -9.30 0.60
CA ALA A 169 13.71 -9.19 -0.47
C ALA A 169 14.28 -9.61 -1.83
N ARG A 170 13.54 -10.44 -2.54
CA ARG A 170 13.88 -10.82 -3.90
C ARG A 170 13.60 -9.67 -4.85
N ARG A 171 14.59 -9.33 -5.68
CA ARG A 171 14.51 -8.32 -6.73
C ARG A 171 14.63 -8.94 -8.09
N SER A 172 13.82 -8.49 -9.02
CA SER A 172 13.86 -8.93 -10.42
C SER A 172 14.73 -7.98 -11.23
N GLU A 173 15.54 -8.49 -12.14
CA GLU A 173 16.48 -7.70 -12.96
C GLU A 173 15.77 -6.81 -13.98
N ASP A 174 14.53 -7.15 -14.34
CA ASP A 174 13.68 -6.38 -15.25
C ASP A 174 13.03 -5.14 -14.61
N ARG A 175 13.29 -4.89 -13.32
CA ARG A 175 12.65 -3.80 -12.56
C ARG A 175 13.68 -2.90 -11.88
N ILE A 176 13.37 -1.63 -11.88
CA ILE A 176 14.16 -0.63 -11.13
C ILE A 176 13.56 -0.48 -9.74
N TYR A 177 14.40 -0.48 -8.72
CA TYR A 177 14.02 -0.30 -7.31
C TYR A 177 14.68 0.96 -6.74
N PRO A 178 13.99 1.72 -5.84
CA PRO A 178 12.62 1.49 -5.37
C PRO A 178 11.58 1.65 -6.48
N ASN A 179 10.47 0.92 -6.37
CA ASN A 179 9.41 0.87 -7.37
C ASN A 179 8.05 1.25 -6.77
N ARG A 180 7.24 2.00 -7.49
CA ARG A 180 5.92 2.46 -7.01
C ARG A 180 4.93 1.32 -6.76
N GLU A 181 5.11 0.20 -7.45
CA GLU A 181 4.25 -0.98 -7.38
C GLU A 181 4.81 -2.07 -6.47
N TRP A 182 6.13 -2.28 -6.53
CA TRP A 182 6.84 -3.41 -5.92
C TRP A 182 7.66 -3.01 -4.70
N GLY A 183 7.65 -1.72 -4.33
CA GLY A 183 8.45 -1.19 -3.22
C GLY A 183 9.94 -1.45 -3.40
N LEU A 184 10.55 -2.07 -2.42
CA LEU A 184 11.97 -2.43 -2.40
C LEU A 184 12.23 -3.91 -2.73
N GLY A 185 11.18 -4.64 -3.17
CA GLY A 185 11.26 -6.01 -3.62
C GLY A 185 10.11 -6.90 -3.14
N ILE A 186 10.20 -8.17 -3.46
CA ILE A 186 9.21 -9.20 -3.11
C ILE A 186 9.64 -9.85 -1.79
N LEU A 187 8.70 -10.01 -0.86
CA LEU A 187 8.92 -10.71 0.39
C LEU A 187 9.45 -12.13 0.14
N ASP A 188 10.61 -12.43 0.69
CA ASP A 188 11.22 -13.75 0.65
C ASP A 188 11.83 -14.11 2.02
N ILE A 189 11.01 -14.76 2.84
CA ILE A 189 11.40 -15.16 4.20
C ILE A 189 12.55 -16.18 4.21
N TYR A 190 12.62 -17.03 3.19
CA TYR A 190 13.67 -18.03 3.08
C TYR A 190 15.04 -17.37 2.88
N GLN A 191 15.13 -16.39 1.99
CA GLN A 191 16.36 -15.63 1.76
C GLN A 191 16.81 -14.87 3.02
N ILE A 192 15.87 -14.37 3.81
CA ILE A 192 16.19 -13.72 5.08
C ILE A 192 16.90 -14.72 6.01
N PHE A 193 16.32 -15.91 6.22
CA PHE A 193 16.93 -16.92 7.08
C PHE A 193 18.24 -17.46 6.54
N GLN A 194 18.40 -17.61 5.24
CA GLN A 194 19.70 -17.99 4.65
C GLN A 194 20.79 -16.96 4.91
N THR A 195 20.46 -15.68 4.81
CA THR A 195 21.41 -14.59 5.12
C THR A 195 21.92 -14.67 6.55
N PHE A 196 21.08 -15.14 7.49
CA PHE A 196 21.48 -15.33 8.89
C PHE A 196 22.14 -16.66 9.18
N ALA A 197 21.90 -17.70 8.38
CA ALA A 197 22.55 -18.99 8.56
C ALA A 197 24.01 -18.98 8.09
N SER A 198 24.43 -17.95 7.36
CA SER A 198 25.78 -17.76 6.83
C SER A 198 26.71 -17.04 7.84
N PHE A 199 26.22 -16.75 9.03
CA PHE A 199 26.93 -16.20 10.17
C PHE A 199 26.84 -17.16 11.37
#